data_4731166a331353ef717db2b0890acbbc
#
_entry.id   4731166a331353ef717db2b0890acbbc
#
_cell.length_a   1.000
_cell.length_b   1.000
_cell.length_c   1.000
_cell.angle_alpha   90.00
_cell.angle_beta   90.00
_cell.angle_gamma   90.00
#
_symmetry.space_group_name_H-M   'P 1'
#
loop_
_entity.id
_entity.type
_entity.pdbx_description
1 polymer ?
#
loop_
_entity_poly.entity_id
_entity_poly.type
_entity_poly.pdbx_seq_one_letter_code
_entity_poly.pdbx_strand_id
1 'polypeptide(L)'
;MIEIDNILEIEKYLDRIKVAIFDLDDTLYSEKDYVRSGYEAIASEFTSINDMAKKLWDVFENDGKAIDEVLVSEKLFSEQTKARCLKVYRNHKPNISLYPGVRDLLERIKKRGIKLGIITDGRPEGQRAKIEALGIADLFDKIIITDELGGIDFRKPNTEAFVKMYEFFKTPYEQMVYVGDNIKKDFIAPKQLGINSMWFRNSKGIYYNKSK
;
A
#
# COMPACT_ATOMS: atom_id res chain seq x y z
N MET A 1 -9.41 18.06 6.11
CA MET A 1 -8.65 16.80 6.29
C MET A 1 -8.48 16.56 7.78
N ILE A 2 -8.76 15.35 8.24
CA ILE A 2 -8.57 14.91 9.64
C ILE A 2 -7.23 14.20 9.71
N GLU A 3 -6.46 14.44 10.77
CA GLU A 3 -5.19 13.75 11.04
C GLU A 3 -5.39 12.75 12.16
N ILE A 4 -4.87 11.53 11.99
CA ILE A 4 -4.93 10.45 12.96
C ILE A 4 -3.55 9.79 13.11
N ASP A 5 -3.17 9.44 14.34
CA ASP A 5 -1.92 8.74 14.63
C ASP A 5 -2.10 7.23 14.78
N ASN A 6 -3.35 6.80 14.90
CA ASN A 6 -3.72 5.38 14.94
C ASN A 6 -4.88 5.13 13.98
N ILE A 7 -4.69 4.17 13.07
CA ILE A 7 -5.69 3.81 12.06
C ILE A 7 -7.05 3.45 12.69
N LEU A 8 -7.08 2.91 13.91
CA LEU A 8 -8.30 2.55 14.61
C LEU A 8 -9.16 3.76 15.00
N GLU A 9 -8.61 4.97 14.99
CA GLU A 9 -9.35 6.19 15.30
C GLU A 9 -10.37 6.61 14.25
N ILE A 10 -10.30 6.03 13.05
CA ILE A 10 -11.23 6.32 11.94
C ILE A 10 -12.68 6.21 12.39
N GLU A 11 -13.02 5.22 13.23
CA GLU A 11 -14.40 4.99 13.67
C GLU A 11 -15.06 6.21 14.31
N LYS A 12 -14.28 7.10 14.91
CA LYS A 12 -14.77 8.34 15.57
C LYS A 12 -15.37 9.34 14.58
N TYR A 13 -15.06 9.20 13.27
CA TYR A 13 -15.32 10.21 12.26
C TYR A 13 -16.25 9.72 11.12
N LEU A 14 -16.92 8.58 11.31
CA LEU A 14 -17.70 7.93 10.26
C LEU A 14 -19.21 8.21 10.31
N ASP A 15 -19.71 9.13 11.14
CA ASP A 15 -21.15 9.27 11.41
C ASP A 15 -21.99 9.59 10.17
N ARG A 16 -21.44 10.31 9.19
CA ARG A 16 -22.14 10.67 7.94
C ARG A 16 -21.59 9.94 6.71
N ILE A 17 -20.65 9.04 6.93
CA ILE A 17 -19.96 8.33 5.86
C ILE A 17 -20.74 7.08 5.46
N LYS A 18 -20.87 6.86 4.16
CA LYS A 18 -21.50 5.68 3.56
C LYS A 18 -20.47 4.77 2.88
N VAL A 19 -19.34 5.34 2.47
CA VAL A 19 -18.25 4.61 1.81
C VAL A 19 -16.92 5.05 2.43
N ALA A 20 -16.15 4.09 2.92
CA ALA A 20 -14.77 4.30 3.37
C ALA A 20 -13.82 3.63 2.38
N ILE A 21 -12.94 4.44 1.79
CA ILE A 21 -11.95 4.02 0.80
C ILE A 21 -10.57 4.10 1.44
N PHE A 22 -9.78 3.06 1.32
CA PHE A 22 -8.47 2.95 1.93
C PHE A 22 -7.38 2.85 0.87
N ASP A 23 -6.23 3.48 1.14
CA ASP A 23 -4.98 3.02 0.57
C ASP A 23 -4.58 1.68 1.20
N LEU A 24 -3.63 0.98 0.62
CA LEU A 24 -3.18 -0.33 1.07
C LEU A 24 -1.85 -0.23 1.82
N ASP A 25 -0.80 0.17 1.11
CA ASP A 25 0.58 0.20 1.60
C ASP A 25 0.73 1.25 2.72
N ASP A 26 1.41 0.91 3.82
CA ASP A 26 1.59 1.75 5.02
C ASP A 26 0.28 2.32 5.63
N THR A 27 -0.88 1.93 5.10
CA THR A 27 -2.21 2.28 5.62
C THR A 27 -2.88 1.11 6.35
N LEU A 28 -2.97 -0.07 5.73
CA LEU A 28 -3.60 -1.25 6.35
C LEU A 28 -2.57 -2.23 6.91
N TYR A 29 -1.35 -2.20 6.41
CA TYR A 29 -0.22 -3.03 6.81
C TYR A 29 1.09 -2.25 6.59
N SER A 30 2.22 -2.77 7.08
CA SER A 30 3.54 -2.15 6.90
C SER A 30 4.14 -2.49 5.53
N GLU A 31 4.38 -1.49 4.66
CA GLU A 31 5.08 -1.70 3.40
C GLU A 31 6.51 -2.23 3.62
N LYS A 32 7.15 -1.88 4.74
CA LYS A 32 8.46 -2.42 5.13
C LYS A 32 8.44 -3.94 5.29
N ASP A 33 7.33 -4.53 5.74
CA ASP A 33 7.22 -5.99 5.87
C ASP A 33 7.15 -6.66 4.50
N TYR A 34 6.49 -6.03 3.52
CA TYR A 34 6.53 -6.50 2.14
C TYR A 34 7.94 -6.43 1.54
N VAL A 35 8.67 -5.34 1.80
CA VAL A 35 10.07 -5.21 1.35
C VAL A 35 10.95 -6.30 1.95
N ARG A 36 10.84 -6.54 3.28
CA ARG A 36 11.58 -7.63 3.95
C ARG A 36 11.28 -8.98 3.35
N SER A 37 10.00 -9.30 3.20
CA SER A 37 9.56 -10.57 2.59
C SER A 37 10.14 -10.76 1.19
N GLY A 38 10.20 -9.69 0.39
CA GLY A 38 10.82 -9.72 -0.94
C GLY A 38 12.33 -9.93 -0.89
N TYR A 39 13.02 -9.35 0.09
CA TYR A 39 14.47 -9.56 0.28
C TYR A 39 14.80 -10.96 0.79
N GLU A 40 13.96 -11.52 1.66
CA GLU A 40 14.08 -12.93 2.08
C GLU A 40 13.88 -13.88 0.89
N ALA A 41 12.94 -13.59 0.01
CA ALA A 41 12.73 -14.35 -1.21
C ALA A 41 13.95 -14.27 -2.16
N ILE A 42 14.57 -13.09 -2.32
CA ILE A 42 15.81 -12.95 -3.08
C ILE A 42 16.92 -13.78 -2.41
N ALA A 43 17.10 -13.68 -1.09
CA ALA A 43 18.14 -14.40 -0.37
C ALA A 43 18.03 -15.92 -0.52
N SER A 44 16.81 -16.46 -0.55
CA SER A 44 16.59 -17.89 -0.78
C SER A 44 16.99 -18.37 -2.18
N GLU A 45 17.06 -17.48 -3.17
CA GLU A 45 17.55 -17.78 -4.53
C GLU A 45 19.07 -17.58 -4.69
N PHE A 46 19.70 -16.80 -3.80
CA PHE A 46 21.10 -16.42 -3.84
C PHE A 46 21.85 -16.95 -2.61
N THR A 47 21.73 -18.25 -2.35
CA THR A 47 22.26 -18.93 -1.15
C THR A 47 23.80 -18.87 -1.00
N SER A 48 24.53 -18.51 -2.06
CA SER A 48 25.98 -18.31 -2.02
C SER A 48 26.39 -16.99 -1.35
N ILE A 49 25.46 -16.08 -1.14
CA ILE A 49 25.73 -14.78 -0.49
C ILE A 49 25.26 -14.87 0.96
N ASN A 50 26.21 -14.84 1.89
CA ASN A 50 25.89 -14.80 3.31
C ASN A 50 25.12 -13.54 3.67
N ASP A 51 24.07 -13.68 4.47
CA ASP A 51 23.26 -12.56 4.99
C ASP A 51 22.66 -11.65 3.92
N MET A 52 22.35 -12.20 2.73
CA MET A 52 21.82 -11.42 1.58
C MET A 52 20.61 -10.56 1.97
N ALA A 53 19.63 -11.11 2.66
CA ALA A 53 18.43 -10.35 3.08
C ALA A 53 18.80 -9.19 4.00
N LYS A 54 19.73 -9.39 4.95
CA LYS A 54 20.19 -8.34 5.85
C LYS A 54 20.93 -7.23 5.08
N LYS A 55 21.83 -7.59 4.17
CA LYS A 55 22.56 -6.62 3.33
C LYS A 55 21.60 -5.74 2.51
N LEU A 56 20.60 -6.39 1.88
CA LEU A 56 19.56 -5.65 1.14
C LEU A 56 18.77 -4.72 2.05
N TRP A 57 18.43 -5.18 3.25
CA TRP A 57 17.71 -4.39 4.24
C TRP A 57 18.52 -3.19 4.73
N ASP A 58 19.80 -3.40 5.07
CA ASP A 58 20.69 -2.33 5.55
C ASP A 58 20.84 -1.21 4.50
N VAL A 59 20.94 -1.56 3.21
CA VAL A 59 20.97 -0.56 2.12
C VAL A 59 19.63 0.15 1.99
N PHE A 60 18.52 -0.57 2.07
CA PHE A 60 17.18 0.01 1.99
C PHE A 60 16.91 1.02 3.11
N GLU A 61 17.31 0.73 4.35
CA GLU A 61 17.13 1.66 5.48
C GLU A 61 17.94 2.95 5.34
N ASN A 62 19.00 2.93 4.52
CA ASN A 62 19.81 4.09 4.18
C ASN A 62 19.39 4.76 2.85
N ASP A 63 18.15 4.53 2.37
CA ASP A 63 17.60 5.07 1.13
C ASP A 63 18.40 4.69 -0.14
N GLY A 64 19.23 3.62 -0.07
CA GLY A 64 20.04 3.14 -1.17
C GLY A 64 19.27 2.26 -2.16
N LYS A 65 19.90 1.99 -3.31
CA LYS A 65 19.39 1.06 -4.33
C LYS A 65 19.77 -0.38 -3.95
N ALA A 66 19.04 -0.97 -3.01
CA ALA A 66 19.40 -2.20 -2.32
C ALA A 66 19.91 -3.32 -3.25
N ILE A 67 19.16 -3.68 -4.30
CA ILE A 67 19.56 -4.75 -5.22
C ILE A 67 20.85 -4.38 -5.96
N ASP A 68 20.93 -3.18 -6.50
CA ASP A 68 22.07 -2.74 -7.31
C ASP A 68 23.34 -2.69 -6.46
N GLU A 69 23.29 -2.04 -5.29
CA GLU A 69 24.44 -1.84 -4.42
C GLU A 69 24.95 -3.15 -3.81
N VAL A 70 24.05 -4.02 -3.37
CA VAL A 70 24.45 -5.33 -2.84
C VAL A 70 25.07 -6.20 -3.94
N LEU A 71 24.50 -6.25 -5.15
CA LEU A 71 25.09 -7.01 -6.25
C LEU A 71 26.48 -6.48 -6.64
N VAL A 72 26.68 -5.15 -6.60
CA VAL A 72 28.01 -4.53 -6.86
C VAL A 72 29.00 -4.93 -5.76
N SER A 73 28.61 -4.82 -4.48
CA SER A 73 29.49 -5.15 -3.36
C SER A 73 29.92 -6.64 -3.35
N GLU A 74 29.03 -7.53 -3.79
CA GLU A 74 29.28 -8.97 -3.91
C GLU A 74 29.97 -9.36 -5.24
N LYS A 75 30.29 -8.39 -6.11
CA LYS A 75 30.89 -8.61 -7.44
C LYS A 75 30.04 -9.50 -8.37
N LEU A 76 28.72 -9.48 -8.19
CA LEU A 76 27.73 -10.24 -8.96
C LEU A 76 26.84 -9.37 -9.85
N PHE A 77 27.11 -8.06 -9.91
CA PHE A 77 26.28 -7.18 -10.71
C PHE A 77 26.39 -7.52 -12.20
N SER A 78 25.25 -7.80 -12.78
CA SER A 78 24.98 -7.81 -14.20
C SER A 78 23.50 -7.48 -14.41
N GLU A 79 23.13 -6.97 -15.58
CA GLU A 79 21.72 -6.70 -15.89
C GLU A 79 20.86 -7.98 -15.78
N GLN A 80 21.43 -9.14 -16.10
CA GLN A 80 20.76 -10.43 -15.98
C GLN A 80 20.53 -10.79 -14.51
N THR A 81 21.54 -10.64 -13.65
CA THR A 81 21.42 -10.93 -12.20
C THR A 81 20.42 -9.98 -11.56
N LYS A 82 20.51 -8.69 -11.87
CA LYS A 82 19.55 -7.68 -11.41
C LYS A 82 18.12 -8.00 -11.84
N ALA A 83 17.93 -8.36 -13.13
CA ALA A 83 16.61 -8.73 -13.63
C ALA A 83 16.05 -9.97 -12.91
N ARG A 84 16.91 -10.95 -12.58
CA ARG A 84 16.52 -12.12 -11.77
C ARG A 84 16.07 -11.71 -10.37
N CYS A 85 16.84 -10.89 -9.67
CA CYS A 85 16.45 -10.38 -8.34
C CYS A 85 15.11 -9.63 -8.40
N LEU A 86 14.93 -8.73 -9.38
CA LEU A 86 13.68 -8.00 -9.56
C LEU A 86 12.51 -8.93 -9.88
N LYS A 87 12.72 -9.99 -10.66
CA LYS A 87 11.68 -10.99 -10.95
C LYS A 87 11.26 -11.73 -9.69
N VAL A 88 12.22 -12.18 -8.88
CA VAL A 88 11.95 -12.84 -7.59
C VAL A 88 11.19 -11.90 -6.67
N TYR A 89 11.71 -10.68 -6.45
CA TYR A 89 11.07 -9.67 -5.62
C TYR A 89 9.63 -9.36 -6.00
N ARG A 90 9.35 -9.26 -7.30
CA ARG A 90 8.01 -8.91 -7.82
C ARG A 90 7.00 -10.03 -7.75
N ASN A 91 7.47 -11.28 -7.79
CA ASN A 91 6.61 -12.46 -7.89
C ASN A 91 6.61 -13.32 -6.62
N HIS A 92 7.30 -12.88 -5.55
CA HIS A 92 7.29 -13.66 -4.31
C HIS A 92 5.89 -13.68 -3.69
N LYS A 93 5.62 -14.72 -2.92
CA LYS A 93 4.44 -14.77 -2.06
C LYS A 93 4.71 -13.93 -0.81
N PRO A 94 3.99 -12.81 -0.59
CA PRO A 94 4.30 -11.93 0.53
C PRO A 94 4.01 -12.58 1.89
N ASN A 95 4.94 -12.45 2.83
CA ASN A 95 4.74 -12.78 4.24
C ASN A 95 4.45 -11.49 5.01
N ILE A 96 3.20 -11.06 4.99
CA ILE A 96 2.74 -9.78 5.55
C ILE A 96 1.46 -9.98 6.35
N SER A 97 1.22 -9.09 7.30
CA SER A 97 0.01 -9.09 8.14
C SER A 97 -0.54 -7.67 8.28
N LEU A 98 -1.85 -7.56 8.47
CA LEU A 98 -2.50 -6.29 8.80
C LEU A 98 -1.93 -5.71 10.11
N TYR A 99 -1.98 -4.39 10.24
CA TYR A 99 -1.74 -3.78 11.55
C TYR A 99 -2.72 -4.35 12.59
N PRO A 100 -2.28 -4.46 13.85
CA PRO A 100 -3.12 -4.99 14.93
C PRO A 100 -4.48 -4.29 15.01
N GLY A 101 -5.57 -5.07 15.03
CA GLY A 101 -6.95 -4.57 15.13
C GLY A 101 -7.57 -4.06 13.84
N VAL A 102 -6.84 -4.00 12.72
CA VAL A 102 -7.39 -3.49 11.44
C VAL A 102 -8.48 -4.40 10.89
N ARG A 103 -8.32 -5.72 10.94
CA ARG A 103 -9.39 -6.62 10.50
C ARG A 103 -10.70 -6.37 11.26
N ASP A 104 -10.62 -6.34 12.58
CA ASP A 104 -11.79 -6.10 13.43
C ASP A 104 -12.41 -4.72 13.17
N LEU A 105 -11.56 -3.70 12.91
CA LEU A 105 -12.01 -2.36 12.51
C LEU A 105 -12.84 -2.42 11.22
N LEU A 106 -12.31 -3.03 10.16
CA LEU A 106 -13.00 -3.15 8.87
C LEU A 106 -14.33 -3.90 9.00
N GLU A 107 -14.36 -4.98 9.78
CA GLU A 107 -15.59 -5.72 10.06
C GLU A 107 -16.62 -4.88 10.84
N ARG A 108 -16.19 -4.10 11.83
CA ARG A 108 -17.10 -3.19 12.56
C ARG A 108 -17.65 -2.10 11.65
N ILE A 109 -16.82 -1.53 10.76
CA ILE A 109 -17.25 -0.53 9.78
C ILE A 109 -18.33 -1.15 8.86
N LYS A 110 -18.10 -2.36 8.35
CA LYS A 110 -19.09 -3.09 7.54
C LYS A 110 -20.40 -3.35 8.30
N LYS A 111 -20.33 -3.77 9.57
CA LYS A 111 -21.51 -3.98 10.42
C LYS A 111 -22.35 -2.71 10.62
N ARG A 112 -21.75 -1.52 10.53
CA ARG A 112 -22.45 -0.22 10.52
C ARG A 112 -23.14 0.09 9.18
N GLY A 113 -23.05 -0.80 8.19
CA GLY A 113 -23.61 -0.61 6.85
C GLY A 113 -22.76 0.29 5.94
N ILE A 114 -21.55 0.63 6.32
CA ILE A 114 -20.61 1.43 5.52
C ILE A 114 -19.92 0.51 4.53
N LYS A 115 -19.91 0.90 3.25
CA LYS A 115 -19.25 0.16 2.18
C LYS A 115 -17.75 0.41 2.21
N LEU A 116 -16.95 -0.62 1.83
CA LEU A 116 -15.50 -0.56 1.85
C LEU A 116 -14.91 -0.61 0.44
N GLY A 117 -13.95 0.29 0.17
CA GLY A 117 -13.17 0.30 -1.06
C GLY A 117 -11.67 0.33 -0.80
N ILE A 118 -10.88 -0.19 -1.75
CA ILE A 118 -9.42 0.01 -1.81
C ILE A 118 -9.10 0.76 -3.11
N ILE A 119 -8.25 1.79 -3.01
CA ILE A 119 -7.53 2.37 -4.14
C ILE A 119 -6.04 2.27 -3.82
N THR A 120 -5.30 1.46 -4.57
CA THR A 120 -3.87 1.24 -4.36
C THR A 120 -3.08 1.42 -5.65
N ASP A 121 -1.92 2.07 -5.54
CA ASP A 121 -1.00 2.27 -6.66
C ASP A 121 -0.04 1.09 -6.78
N GLY A 122 0.22 0.66 -8.00
CA GLY A 122 1.28 -0.31 -8.27
C GLY A 122 0.91 -1.37 -9.29
N ARG A 123 1.85 -2.26 -9.52
CA ARG A 123 1.66 -3.36 -10.49
C ARG A 123 0.53 -4.28 -10.04
N PRO A 124 -0.37 -4.66 -10.95
CA PRO A 124 -1.53 -5.49 -10.63
C PRO A 124 -1.17 -6.77 -9.89
N GLU A 125 -0.17 -7.51 -10.38
CA GLU A 125 0.26 -8.78 -9.78
C GLU A 125 0.73 -8.60 -8.33
N GLY A 126 1.54 -7.56 -8.08
CA GLY A 126 2.06 -7.27 -6.74
C GLY A 126 0.97 -6.87 -5.76
N GLN A 127 0.07 -5.96 -6.17
CA GLN A 127 -1.02 -5.51 -5.28
C GLN A 127 -2.04 -6.62 -5.02
N ARG A 128 -2.34 -7.46 -6.03
CA ARG A 128 -3.21 -8.64 -5.83
C ARG A 128 -2.59 -9.63 -4.86
N ALA A 129 -1.28 -9.94 -5.01
CA ALA A 129 -0.57 -10.84 -4.09
C ALA A 129 -0.58 -10.32 -2.64
N LYS A 130 -0.44 -9.01 -2.43
CA LYS A 130 -0.55 -8.38 -1.10
C LYS A 130 -1.96 -8.54 -0.52
N ILE A 131 -2.99 -8.22 -1.29
CA ILE A 131 -4.40 -8.33 -0.85
C ILE A 131 -4.76 -9.77 -0.49
N GLU A 132 -4.29 -10.73 -1.30
CA GLU A 132 -4.45 -12.17 -1.04
C GLU A 132 -3.72 -12.60 0.24
N ALA A 133 -2.44 -12.22 0.40
CA ALA A 133 -1.64 -12.55 1.58
C ALA A 133 -2.23 -11.97 2.87
N LEU A 134 -2.81 -10.76 2.81
CA LEU A 134 -3.52 -10.14 3.93
C LEU A 134 -4.90 -10.77 4.22
N GLY A 135 -5.44 -11.56 3.28
CA GLY A 135 -6.73 -12.23 3.40
C GLY A 135 -7.91 -11.27 3.55
N ILE A 136 -7.89 -10.12 2.84
CA ILE A 136 -8.88 -9.05 3.02
C ILE A 136 -9.81 -8.84 1.83
N ALA A 137 -9.64 -9.56 0.73
CA ALA A 137 -10.39 -9.33 -0.50
C ALA A 137 -11.93 -9.37 -0.28
N ASP A 138 -12.39 -10.27 0.58
CA ASP A 138 -13.81 -10.48 0.92
C ASP A 138 -14.41 -9.39 1.82
N LEU A 139 -13.56 -8.58 2.46
CA LEU A 139 -14.00 -7.46 3.27
C LEU A 139 -14.39 -6.24 2.43
N PHE A 140 -13.84 -6.10 1.23
CA PHE A 140 -14.01 -4.92 0.38
C PHE A 140 -15.04 -5.15 -0.72
N ASP A 141 -15.97 -4.19 -0.87
CA ASP A 141 -17.01 -4.22 -1.91
C ASP A 141 -16.41 -3.85 -3.28
N LYS A 142 -15.35 -3.03 -3.30
CA LYS A 142 -14.63 -2.64 -4.53
C LYS A 142 -13.14 -2.45 -4.27
N ILE A 143 -12.32 -3.03 -5.15
CA ILE A 143 -10.86 -2.87 -5.15
C ILE A 143 -10.46 -2.30 -6.52
N ILE A 144 -9.66 -1.23 -6.51
CA ILE A 144 -9.07 -0.63 -7.71
C ILE A 144 -7.56 -0.58 -7.53
N ILE A 145 -6.85 -1.24 -8.41
CA ILE A 145 -5.41 -1.13 -8.58
C ILE A 145 -5.20 -0.16 -9.74
N THR A 146 -4.57 0.98 -9.47
CA THR A 146 -4.54 2.09 -10.42
C THR A 146 -3.89 1.74 -11.75
N ASP A 147 -2.82 0.92 -11.74
CA ASP A 147 -2.14 0.50 -12.98
C ASP A 147 -3.03 -0.34 -13.90
N GLU A 148 -4.12 -0.97 -13.40
CA GLU A 148 -5.11 -1.67 -14.23
C GLU A 148 -5.97 -0.73 -15.07
N LEU A 149 -6.00 0.55 -14.73
CA LEU A 149 -6.77 1.54 -15.46
C LEU A 149 -6.06 2.03 -16.74
N GLY A 150 -4.76 1.78 -16.87
CA GLY A 150 -3.98 2.18 -18.03
C GLY A 150 -2.50 2.45 -17.73
N GLY A 151 -1.99 1.97 -16.58
CA GLY A 151 -0.59 2.09 -16.20
C GLY A 151 -0.30 3.23 -15.21
N ILE A 152 0.96 3.63 -15.13
CA ILE A 152 1.48 4.52 -14.10
C ILE A 152 0.83 5.92 -14.06
N ASP A 153 0.32 6.40 -15.19
CA ASP A 153 -0.32 7.71 -15.30
C ASP A 153 -1.68 7.78 -14.57
N PHE A 154 -2.25 6.61 -14.25
CA PHE A 154 -3.49 6.50 -13.49
C PHE A 154 -3.29 6.43 -11.97
N ARG A 155 -2.03 6.39 -11.52
CA ARG A 155 -1.71 6.43 -10.09
C ARG A 155 -2.13 7.74 -9.46
N LYS A 156 -2.41 7.72 -8.17
CA LYS A 156 -2.63 8.93 -7.38
C LYS A 156 -1.48 9.92 -7.60
N PRO A 157 -1.75 11.18 -7.87
CA PRO A 157 -3.00 11.92 -7.59
C PRO A 157 -4.05 11.93 -8.73
N ASN A 158 -4.03 11.02 -9.69
CA ASN A 158 -5.06 10.95 -10.72
C ASN A 158 -6.45 10.67 -10.11
N THR A 159 -7.48 11.34 -10.63
CA THR A 159 -8.85 11.25 -10.09
C THR A 159 -9.63 10.03 -10.58
N GLU A 160 -9.20 9.36 -11.64
CA GLU A 160 -9.96 8.30 -12.33
C GLU A 160 -10.40 7.17 -11.38
N ALA A 161 -9.50 6.69 -10.51
CA ALA A 161 -9.83 5.65 -9.55
C ALA A 161 -10.97 6.07 -8.60
N PHE A 162 -10.99 7.33 -8.18
CA PHE A 162 -12.04 7.88 -7.31
C PHE A 162 -13.37 8.06 -8.05
N VAL A 163 -13.32 8.47 -9.32
CA VAL A 163 -14.50 8.53 -10.19
C VAL A 163 -15.11 7.14 -10.36
N LYS A 164 -14.30 6.12 -10.59
CA LYS A 164 -14.76 4.73 -10.66
C LYS A 164 -15.35 4.20 -9.35
N MET A 165 -14.86 4.65 -8.20
CA MET A 165 -15.50 4.37 -6.91
C MET A 165 -16.88 5.00 -6.83
N TYR A 166 -17.01 6.26 -7.25
CA TYR A 166 -18.31 6.93 -7.32
C TYR A 166 -19.28 6.20 -8.26
N GLU A 167 -18.82 5.83 -9.45
CA GLU A 167 -19.63 5.08 -10.43
C GLU A 167 -20.13 3.74 -9.90
N PHE A 168 -19.31 3.06 -9.10
CA PHE A 168 -19.66 1.77 -8.51
C PHE A 168 -20.63 1.92 -7.33
N PHE A 169 -20.32 2.78 -6.37
CA PHE A 169 -21.10 2.92 -5.14
C PHE A 169 -22.35 3.80 -5.30
N LYS A 170 -22.39 4.65 -6.31
CA LYS A 170 -23.47 5.64 -6.54
C LYS A 170 -23.76 6.51 -5.31
N THR A 171 -22.71 6.82 -4.56
CA THR A 171 -22.77 7.58 -3.31
C THR A 171 -22.16 8.96 -3.54
N PRO A 172 -22.78 10.05 -3.07
CA PRO A 172 -22.20 11.40 -3.18
C PRO A 172 -20.81 11.49 -2.53
N TYR A 173 -19.91 12.26 -3.14
CA TYR A 173 -18.52 12.38 -2.68
C TYR A 173 -18.40 12.84 -1.23
N GLU A 174 -19.29 13.73 -0.77
CA GLU A 174 -19.34 14.22 0.61
C GLU A 174 -19.73 13.14 1.63
N GLN A 175 -20.27 12.00 1.19
CA GLN A 175 -20.55 10.83 2.03
C GLN A 175 -19.49 9.75 1.88
N MET A 176 -18.41 10.03 1.16
CA MET A 176 -17.23 9.18 1.07
C MET A 176 -16.10 9.73 1.93
N VAL A 177 -15.23 8.86 2.40
CA VAL A 177 -13.95 9.22 3.03
C VAL A 177 -12.83 8.41 2.39
N TYR A 178 -11.70 9.06 2.16
CA TYR A 178 -10.46 8.42 1.76
C TYR A 178 -9.46 8.46 2.91
N VAL A 179 -8.86 7.32 3.20
CA VAL A 179 -7.86 7.13 4.26
C VAL A 179 -6.56 6.68 3.62
N GLY A 180 -5.47 7.39 3.89
CA GLY A 180 -4.13 7.08 3.36
C GLY A 180 -3.04 7.64 4.25
N ASP A 181 -1.79 7.29 3.95
CA ASP A 181 -0.61 7.72 4.70
C ASP A 181 0.24 8.78 3.98
N ASN A 182 0.20 8.80 2.64
CA ASN A 182 1.10 9.63 1.85
C ASN A 182 0.50 11.01 1.53
N ILE A 183 0.86 12.01 2.36
CA ILE A 183 0.37 13.40 2.24
C ILE A 183 0.67 14.02 0.87
N LYS A 184 1.69 13.56 0.15
CA LYS A 184 2.11 14.17 -1.13
C LYS A 184 1.22 13.77 -2.31
N LYS A 185 0.52 12.64 -2.24
CA LYS A 185 -0.28 12.14 -3.38
C LYS A 185 -1.72 11.78 -3.04
N ASP A 186 -1.98 11.25 -1.84
CA ASP A 186 -3.23 10.59 -1.50
C ASP A 186 -4.44 11.52 -1.42
N PHE A 187 -4.22 12.80 -1.10
CA PHE A 187 -5.31 13.72 -0.77
C PHE A 187 -5.59 14.79 -1.82
N ILE A 188 -4.81 14.81 -2.90
CA ILE A 188 -4.99 15.77 -4.00
C ILE A 188 -6.32 15.49 -4.73
N ALA A 189 -6.50 14.26 -5.22
CA ALA A 189 -7.72 13.86 -5.92
C ALA A 189 -8.98 13.88 -5.02
N PRO A 190 -8.96 13.33 -3.79
CA PRO A 190 -10.09 13.49 -2.86
C PRO A 190 -10.50 14.93 -2.64
N LYS A 191 -9.55 15.85 -2.44
CA LYS A 191 -9.82 17.28 -2.26
C LYS A 191 -10.49 17.90 -3.49
N GLN A 192 -10.01 17.57 -4.69
CA GLN A 192 -10.59 18.07 -5.95
C GLN A 192 -12.04 17.62 -6.15
N LEU A 193 -12.37 16.42 -5.71
CA LEU A 193 -13.69 15.80 -5.88
C LEU A 193 -14.64 16.06 -4.70
N GLY A 194 -14.19 16.67 -3.61
CA GLY A 194 -15.01 16.91 -2.42
C GLY A 194 -15.16 15.68 -1.51
N ILE A 195 -14.27 14.68 -1.64
CA ILE A 195 -14.23 13.50 -0.76
C ILE A 195 -13.57 13.90 0.56
N ASN A 196 -14.16 13.46 1.68
CA ASN A 196 -13.53 13.64 3.00
C ASN A 196 -12.20 12.89 3.04
N SER A 197 -11.23 13.44 3.77
CA SER A 197 -9.88 12.88 3.83
C SER A 197 -9.42 12.69 5.25
N MET A 198 -8.84 11.53 5.55
CA MET A 198 -8.18 11.19 6.81
C MET A 198 -6.75 10.79 6.54
N TRP A 199 -5.83 11.59 7.04
CA TRP A 199 -4.41 11.31 6.94
C TRP A 199 -3.96 10.49 8.14
N PHE A 200 -3.60 9.23 7.89
CA PHE A 200 -2.94 8.38 8.87
C PHE A 200 -1.44 8.72 8.90
N ARG A 201 -1.02 9.44 9.94
CA ARG A 201 0.39 9.81 10.18
C ARG A 201 1.16 8.61 10.68
N ASN A 202 1.40 7.66 9.80
CA ASN A 202 2.12 6.44 10.12
C ASN A 202 3.61 6.72 10.35
N SER A 203 4.00 6.95 11.61
CA SER A 203 5.39 7.27 11.96
C SER A 203 6.41 6.17 11.63
N LYS A 204 5.95 4.95 11.35
CA LYS A 204 6.79 3.81 10.95
C LYS A 204 6.78 3.59 9.44
N GLY A 205 5.94 4.28 8.70
CA GLY A 205 5.80 4.17 7.24
C GLY A 205 7.04 4.68 6.50
N ILE A 206 7.20 4.21 5.27
CA ILE A 206 8.34 4.58 4.40
C ILE A 206 8.33 6.07 4.07
N TYR A 207 7.14 6.67 3.95
CA TYR A 207 6.98 8.05 3.48
C TYR A 207 6.87 9.10 4.59
N TYR A 208 6.80 8.71 5.85
CA TYR A 208 6.60 9.64 6.96
C TYR A 208 7.69 10.71 7.07
N ASN A 209 8.96 10.29 7.02
CA ASN A 209 10.09 11.23 7.09
C ASN A 209 10.33 11.98 5.77
N LYS A 210 9.83 11.47 4.66
CA LYS A 210 9.92 12.11 3.34
C LYS A 210 8.81 13.16 3.12
N SER A 211 7.90 13.29 4.09
CA SER A 211 6.76 14.23 4.07
C SER A 211 7.06 15.54 4.80
N LYS A 212 8.19 15.60 5.49
CA LYS A 212 8.74 16.81 6.10
C LYS A 212 9.68 17.50 5.11
#